data_10e4cc4bb4024adc3d12aecd6220e2b7
#
_entry.id   10e4cc4bb4024adc3d12aecd6220e2b7
#
_cell.length_a   1.000
_cell.length_b   1.000
_cell.length_c   1.000
_cell.angle_alpha   90.00
_cell.angle_beta   90.00
_cell.angle_gamma   90.00
#
_symmetry.space_group_name_H-M   'P 1'
#
loop_
_entity.id
_entity.type
_entity.pdbx_description
1 polymer ?
#
loop_
_entity_poly.entity_id
_entity_poly.type
_entity_poly.pdbx_seq_one_letter_code
_entity_poly.pdbx_strand_id
1 'polypeptide(L)'
;VPANWEKYAYFSKKLLVEWFADVLIRIAQLNEWSEELKTPVTVWISGLFNPMSYLTAIMQVTARATGMPLDDMCLKTDILNTKNKAEFVDFAQTGAYINGFFLEGAGWEAGRGGETGYLTDMILKELHPEVPIMHVTAIRKSERVTKGMYICPVYTTTMRGPTYIFSADLKMESEDSDANKWILAGCALLMSPE
;
A
#
# COMPACT_ATOMS: atom_id res chain seq x y z
N VAL A 1 -8.16 -17.05 -17.80
CA VAL A 1 -9.12 -17.76 -16.92
C VAL A 1 -10.25 -18.32 -17.79
N PRO A 2 -10.75 -19.57 -17.56
CA PRO A 2 -11.87 -20.10 -18.31
C PRO A 2 -13.10 -19.19 -18.21
N ALA A 3 -13.85 -19.02 -19.32
CA ALA A 3 -14.96 -18.07 -19.42
C ALA A 3 -16.08 -18.28 -18.36
N ASN A 4 -16.31 -19.52 -17.93
CA ASN A 4 -17.29 -19.83 -16.88
C ASN A 4 -16.81 -19.44 -15.46
N TRP A 5 -15.52 -19.18 -15.27
CA TRP A 5 -14.94 -18.71 -14.00
C TRP A 5 -14.76 -17.20 -13.97
N GLU A 6 -14.79 -16.53 -15.13
CA GLU A 6 -14.49 -15.11 -15.29
C GLU A 6 -15.34 -14.21 -14.38
N LYS A 7 -16.62 -14.56 -14.19
CA LYS A 7 -17.53 -13.82 -13.31
C LYS A 7 -17.20 -13.92 -11.80
N TYR A 8 -16.35 -14.87 -11.41
CA TYR A 8 -15.90 -15.07 -10.02
C TYR A 8 -14.43 -14.70 -9.83
N ALA A 9 -13.70 -14.52 -10.92
CA ALA A 9 -12.29 -14.21 -10.88
C ALA A 9 -12.06 -12.72 -10.55
N TYR A 10 -11.08 -12.42 -9.72
CA TYR A 10 -10.57 -11.06 -9.63
C TYR A 10 -9.82 -10.70 -10.92
N PHE A 11 -9.81 -9.41 -11.23
CA PHE A 11 -9.13 -8.93 -12.43
C PHE A 11 -7.63 -9.18 -12.35
N SER A 12 -7.07 -9.87 -13.33
CA SER A 12 -5.62 -10.11 -13.47
C SER A 12 -5.29 -10.41 -14.94
N LYS A 13 -4.13 -9.97 -15.37
CA LYS A 13 -3.56 -10.29 -16.70
C LYS A 13 -2.65 -11.51 -16.66
N LYS A 14 -2.44 -12.14 -15.49
CA LYS A 14 -1.60 -13.32 -15.29
C LYS A 14 -2.04 -14.49 -16.16
N LEU A 15 -1.09 -15.27 -16.60
CA LEU A 15 -1.37 -16.59 -17.19
C LEU A 15 -2.09 -17.47 -16.17
N LEU A 16 -2.90 -18.43 -16.64
CA LEU A 16 -3.73 -19.27 -15.77
C LEU A 16 -2.94 -19.92 -14.62
N VAL A 17 -1.74 -20.40 -14.88
CA VAL A 17 -0.87 -21.05 -13.88
C VAL A 17 -0.44 -20.06 -12.81
N GLU A 18 -0.02 -18.86 -13.19
CA GLU A 18 0.39 -17.78 -12.29
C GLU A 18 -0.80 -17.25 -11.50
N TRP A 19 -1.96 -17.11 -12.15
CA TRP A 19 -3.21 -16.74 -11.52
C TRP A 19 -3.62 -17.73 -10.43
N PHE A 20 -3.48 -19.06 -10.71
CA PHE A 20 -3.75 -20.11 -9.74
C PHE A 20 -2.82 -20.03 -8.53
N ALA A 21 -1.51 -19.87 -8.76
CA ALA A 21 -0.53 -19.69 -7.69
C ALA A 21 -0.87 -18.48 -6.81
N ASP A 22 -1.24 -17.35 -7.43
CA ASP A 22 -1.64 -16.13 -6.73
C ASP A 22 -2.91 -16.34 -5.88
N VAL A 23 -3.93 -17.02 -6.43
CA VAL A 23 -5.15 -17.38 -5.69
C VAL A 23 -4.84 -18.21 -4.45
N LEU A 24 -3.96 -19.20 -4.56
CA LEU A 24 -3.59 -20.05 -3.42
C LEU A 24 -2.92 -19.25 -2.30
N ILE A 25 -2.04 -18.29 -2.64
CA ILE A 25 -1.37 -17.44 -1.66
C ILE A 25 -2.41 -16.51 -0.98
N ARG A 26 -3.36 -15.96 -1.74
CA ARG A 26 -4.46 -15.13 -1.20
C ARG A 26 -5.34 -15.92 -0.23
N ILE A 27 -5.72 -17.14 -0.63
CA ILE A 27 -6.52 -18.02 0.22
C ILE A 27 -5.75 -18.39 1.50
N ALA A 28 -4.46 -18.67 1.40
CA ALA A 28 -3.63 -18.98 2.58
C ALA A 28 -3.66 -17.83 3.60
N GLN A 29 -3.49 -16.58 3.16
CA GLN A 29 -3.61 -15.40 4.04
C GLN A 29 -4.99 -15.31 4.70
N LEU A 30 -6.07 -15.52 3.94
CA LEU A 30 -7.43 -15.43 4.48
C LEU A 30 -7.75 -16.59 5.45
N ASN A 31 -7.21 -17.79 5.21
CA ASN A 31 -7.36 -18.93 6.11
C ASN A 31 -6.67 -18.65 7.45
N GLU A 32 -5.45 -18.10 7.42
CA GLU A 32 -4.75 -17.69 8.64
C GLU A 32 -5.60 -16.72 9.48
N TRP A 33 -6.24 -15.74 8.85
CA TRP A 33 -7.15 -14.82 9.55
C TRP A 33 -8.38 -15.51 10.11
N SER A 34 -8.96 -16.47 9.39
CA SER A 34 -10.18 -17.15 9.80
C SER A 34 -9.94 -18.16 10.92
N GLU A 35 -8.80 -18.83 10.92
CA GLU A 35 -8.43 -19.81 11.95
C GLU A 35 -8.14 -19.16 13.30
N GLU A 36 -7.39 -18.07 13.30
CA GLU A 36 -7.02 -17.37 14.52
C GLU A 36 -8.05 -16.30 14.96
N LEU A 37 -9.00 -15.94 14.08
CA LEU A 37 -9.94 -14.82 14.25
C LEU A 37 -9.20 -13.49 14.54
N LYS A 38 -7.98 -13.36 14.03
CA LYS A 38 -7.11 -12.19 14.17
C LYS A 38 -6.48 -11.85 12.81
N THR A 39 -6.28 -10.58 12.57
CA THR A 39 -5.49 -10.14 11.43
C THR A 39 -4.00 -10.47 11.68
N PRO A 40 -3.19 -10.80 10.66
CA PRO A 40 -1.75 -10.89 10.85
C PRO A 40 -1.16 -9.53 11.24
N VAL A 41 0.00 -9.55 11.90
CA VAL A 41 0.71 -8.33 12.33
C VAL A 41 1.02 -7.42 11.15
N THR A 42 1.41 -8.02 10.02
CA THR A 42 1.60 -7.33 8.74
C THR A 42 0.68 -7.92 7.69
N VAL A 43 -0.12 -7.09 7.06
CA VAL A 43 -1.12 -7.51 6.06
C VAL A 43 -0.59 -7.33 4.65
N TRP A 44 -0.59 -8.38 3.85
CA TRP A 44 -0.36 -8.28 2.42
C TRP A 44 -1.63 -7.75 1.75
N ILE A 45 -1.74 -6.42 1.68
CA ILE A 45 -2.96 -5.75 1.20
C ILE A 45 -3.27 -6.03 -0.27
N SER A 46 -2.23 -6.23 -1.09
CA SER A 46 -2.38 -6.61 -2.50
C SER A 46 -2.98 -8.02 -2.68
N GLY A 47 -2.93 -8.84 -1.64
CA GLY A 47 -3.57 -10.14 -1.57
C GLY A 47 -5.05 -10.11 -1.25
N LEU A 48 -5.59 -8.99 -0.79
CA LEU A 48 -7.01 -8.85 -0.49
C LEU A 48 -7.82 -8.66 -1.79
N PHE A 49 -9.01 -9.26 -1.84
CA PHE A 49 -9.96 -9.06 -2.95
C PHE A 49 -10.62 -7.68 -2.91
N ASN A 50 -10.73 -7.09 -1.73
CA ASN A 50 -11.23 -5.73 -1.53
C ASN A 50 -10.33 -4.96 -0.54
N PRO A 51 -9.19 -4.46 -0.99
CA PRO A 51 -8.25 -3.72 -0.15
C PRO A 51 -8.85 -2.43 0.42
N MET A 52 -9.78 -1.79 -0.31
CA MET A 52 -10.43 -0.55 0.13
C MET A 52 -11.28 -0.76 1.41
N SER A 53 -11.94 -1.91 1.53
CA SER A 53 -12.70 -2.25 2.74
C SER A 53 -11.79 -2.35 3.98
N TYR A 54 -10.60 -2.89 3.82
CA TYR A 54 -9.61 -2.96 4.91
C TYR A 54 -9.14 -1.56 5.34
N LEU A 55 -8.81 -0.71 4.39
CA LEU A 55 -8.41 0.68 4.65
C LEU A 55 -9.54 1.49 5.32
N THR A 56 -10.77 1.27 4.88
CA THR A 56 -11.97 1.88 5.49
C THR A 56 -12.16 1.38 6.93
N ALA A 57 -11.90 0.11 7.19
CA ALA A 57 -11.98 -0.44 8.56
C ALA A 57 -10.97 0.22 9.51
N ILE A 58 -9.74 0.52 9.06
CA ILE A 58 -8.76 1.28 9.85
C ILE A 58 -9.34 2.65 10.26
N MET A 59 -9.93 3.38 9.32
CA MET A 59 -10.57 4.66 9.61
C MET A 59 -11.75 4.50 10.58
N GLN A 60 -12.60 3.49 10.39
CA GLN A 60 -13.75 3.23 11.26
C GLN A 60 -13.35 2.87 12.69
N VAL A 61 -12.31 2.04 12.87
CA VAL A 61 -11.80 1.68 14.19
C VAL A 61 -11.27 2.92 14.91
N THR A 62 -10.49 3.74 14.23
CA THR A 62 -9.97 5.00 14.78
C THR A 62 -11.10 6.00 15.09
N ALA A 63 -12.08 6.14 14.20
CA ALA A 63 -13.25 6.99 14.41
C ALA A 63 -14.03 6.61 15.68
N ARG A 64 -14.25 5.31 15.89
CA ARG A 64 -14.92 4.80 17.11
C ARG A 64 -14.09 5.06 18.37
N ALA A 65 -12.78 4.85 18.31
CA ALA A 65 -11.89 5.05 19.46
C ALA A 65 -11.76 6.53 19.86
N THR A 66 -11.80 7.43 18.89
CA THR A 66 -11.55 8.87 19.10
C THR A 66 -12.82 9.72 19.13
N GLY A 67 -13.97 9.16 18.73
CA GLY A 67 -15.22 9.91 18.57
C GLY A 67 -15.22 10.91 17.39
N MET A 68 -14.25 10.82 16.49
CA MET A 68 -14.15 11.68 15.30
C MET A 68 -15.11 11.26 14.20
N PRO A 69 -15.76 12.19 13.49
CA PRO A 69 -16.53 11.86 12.30
C PRO A 69 -15.64 11.27 11.21
N LEU A 70 -16.12 10.24 10.53
CA LEU A 70 -15.36 9.57 9.47
C LEU A 70 -15.02 10.51 8.30
N ASP A 71 -15.92 11.46 8.02
CA ASP A 71 -15.76 12.46 6.96
C ASP A 71 -14.62 13.45 7.22
N ASP A 72 -14.22 13.62 8.48
CA ASP A 72 -13.10 14.49 8.87
C ASP A 72 -11.75 13.77 8.85
N MET A 73 -11.75 12.48 8.55
CA MET A 73 -10.56 11.64 8.59
C MET A 73 -9.95 11.41 7.21
N CYS A 74 -8.66 11.12 7.20
CA CYS A 74 -7.93 10.61 6.04
C CYS A 74 -6.90 9.58 6.49
N LEU A 75 -6.42 8.79 5.54
CA LEU A 75 -5.29 7.90 5.76
C LEU A 75 -3.99 8.68 5.66
N LYS A 76 -3.07 8.37 6.55
CA LYS A 76 -1.67 8.76 6.53
C LYS A 76 -0.83 7.50 6.39
N THR A 77 0.22 7.55 5.58
CA THR A 77 1.15 6.43 5.39
C THR A 77 2.56 6.83 5.75
N ASP A 78 3.23 6.00 6.52
CA ASP A 78 4.65 6.14 6.84
C ASP A 78 5.37 4.88 6.34
N ILE A 79 6.30 5.03 5.37
CA ILE A 79 7.08 3.90 4.85
C ILE A 79 8.23 3.62 5.81
N LEU A 80 8.32 2.37 6.24
CA LEU A 80 9.34 1.90 7.17
C LEU A 80 10.61 1.49 6.42
N ASN A 81 11.72 1.27 7.15
CA ASN A 81 13.00 0.96 6.50
C ASN A 81 13.23 -0.55 6.27
N THR A 82 12.20 -1.38 6.48
CA THR A 82 12.32 -2.84 6.35
C THR A 82 11.25 -3.43 5.45
N LYS A 83 11.63 -4.45 4.69
CA LYS A 83 10.75 -5.34 3.93
C LYS A 83 10.49 -6.64 4.69
N ASN A 84 11.21 -6.88 5.77
CA ASN A 84 11.17 -8.13 6.52
C ASN A 84 10.00 -8.13 7.51
N LYS A 85 8.97 -8.90 7.22
CA LYS A 85 7.78 -9.06 8.06
C LYS A 85 8.11 -9.65 9.44
N ALA A 86 9.16 -10.47 9.56
CA ALA A 86 9.55 -11.12 10.81
C ALA A 86 10.08 -10.13 11.88
N GLU A 87 10.39 -8.91 11.50
CA GLU A 87 10.78 -7.85 12.45
C GLU A 87 9.59 -7.30 13.23
N PHE A 88 8.37 -7.56 12.77
CA PHE A 88 7.13 -7.10 13.39
C PHE A 88 6.55 -8.23 14.25
N VAL A 89 6.78 -8.16 15.56
CA VAL A 89 6.28 -9.14 16.53
C VAL A 89 4.92 -8.68 17.07
N ASP A 90 4.75 -7.38 17.27
CA ASP A 90 3.57 -6.77 17.86
C ASP A 90 2.74 -6.01 16.84
N PHE A 91 1.42 -5.99 17.06
CA PHE A 91 0.50 -5.17 16.29
C PHE A 91 0.83 -3.68 16.43
N ALA A 92 0.55 -2.91 15.39
CA ALA A 92 0.58 -1.46 15.49
C ALA A 92 -0.39 -0.98 16.59
N GLN A 93 0.04 -0.06 17.42
CA GLN A 93 -0.81 0.54 18.46
C GLN A 93 -2.01 1.29 17.86
N THR A 94 -1.80 1.89 16.70
CA THR A 94 -2.83 2.56 15.91
C THR A 94 -2.63 2.20 14.44
N GLY A 95 -3.73 2.03 13.70
CA GLY A 95 -3.65 1.67 12.29
C GLY A 95 -3.22 0.22 12.04
N ALA A 96 -2.44 0.00 10.99
CA ALA A 96 -1.96 -1.33 10.60
C ALA A 96 -0.66 -1.26 9.79
N TYR A 97 0.13 -2.33 9.84
CA TYR A 97 1.24 -2.54 8.92
C TYR A 97 0.76 -3.25 7.67
N ILE A 98 1.05 -2.68 6.50
CA ILE A 98 0.68 -3.25 5.21
C ILE A 98 1.88 -3.35 4.28
N ASN A 99 1.82 -4.28 3.32
CA ASN A 99 2.86 -4.52 2.32
C ASN A 99 2.27 -4.96 0.98
N GLY A 100 3.12 -5.11 -0.03
CA GLY A 100 2.72 -5.58 -1.36
C GLY A 100 2.52 -4.47 -2.36
N PHE A 101 3.32 -3.40 -2.29
CA PHE A 101 3.32 -2.32 -3.25
C PHE A 101 4.61 -2.30 -4.07
N PHE A 102 4.47 -1.94 -5.32
CA PHE A 102 5.55 -1.73 -6.28
C PHE A 102 5.51 -0.28 -6.75
N LEU A 103 6.68 0.36 -6.80
CA LEU A 103 6.81 1.74 -7.23
C LEU A 103 7.03 1.78 -8.75
N GLU A 104 6.30 2.63 -9.45
CA GLU A 104 6.47 2.91 -10.87
C GLU A 104 6.87 4.37 -11.06
N GLY A 105 7.77 4.66 -11.99
CA GLY A 105 8.20 6.03 -12.35
C GLY A 105 9.15 6.70 -11.34
N ALA A 106 9.60 5.98 -10.30
CA ALA A 106 10.56 6.45 -9.31
C ALA A 106 11.30 5.27 -8.68
N GLY A 107 12.39 5.54 -7.96
CA GLY A 107 13.06 4.61 -7.06
C GLY A 107 12.79 4.97 -5.60
N TRP A 108 13.14 4.07 -4.70
CA TRP A 108 13.07 4.28 -3.26
C TRP A 108 14.46 4.10 -2.63
N GLU A 109 14.97 5.15 -2.04
CA GLU A 109 16.22 5.09 -1.27
C GLU A 109 15.90 4.82 0.19
N ALA A 110 16.50 3.76 0.76
CA ALA A 110 16.31 3.45 2.17
C ALA A 110 16.98 4.50 3.06
N GLY A 111 16.33 4.88 4.13
CA GLY A 111 16.89 5.80 5.10
C GLY A 111 18.11 5.22 5.83
N ARG A 112 19.03 6.06 6.24
CA ARG A 112 20.23 5.69 6.99
C ARG A 112 20.12 6.14 8.43
N GLY A 113 20.70 5.36 9.35
CA GLY A 113 20.80 5.76 10.76
C GLY A 113 19.46 5.96 11.48
N GLY A 114 18.39 5.27 11.05
CA GLY A 114 17.06 5.40 11.64
C GLY A 114 16.16 6.45 10.98
N GLU A 115 16.67 7.16 9.97
CA GLU A 115 15.82 8.05 9.17
C GLU A 115 14.91 7.25 8.25
N THR A 116 13.76 7.83 7.90
CA THR A 116 12.85 7.26 6.89
C THR A 116 13.45 7.41 5.49
N GLY A 117 13.21 6.41 4.61
CA GLY A 117 13.59 6.50 3.20
C GLY A 117 12.85 7.62 2.45
N TYR A 118 13.24 7.85 1.20
CA TYR A 118 12.68 8.88 0.35
C TYR A 118 12.66 8.48 -1.13
N LEU A 119 11.85 9.20 -1.91
CA LEU A 119 11.78 9.03 -3.36
C LEU A 119 13.08 9.50 -4.03
N THR A 120 13.59 8.66 -4.92
CA THR A 120 14.76 8.94 -5.75
C THR A 120 14.47 8.67 -7.23
N ASP A 121 15.36 9.06 -8.12
CA ASP A 121 15.23 8.78 -9.54
C ASP A 121 15.21 7.26 -9.79
N MET A 122 14.44 6.86 -10.78
CA MET A 122 14.28 5.46 -11.16
C MET A 122 15.60 4.83 -11.56
N ILE A 123 15.91 3.67 -10.99
CA ILE A 123 17.05 2.86 -11.38
C ILE A 123 16.66 2.06 -12.63
N LEU A 124 17.32 2.30 -13.74
CA LEU A 124 16.97 1.70 -15.06
C LEU A 124 16.88 0.17 -15.09
N LYS A 125 17.50 -0.51 -14.13
CA LYS A 125 17.49 -1.98 -14.03
C LYS A 125 16.33 -2.55 -13.22
N GLU A 126 15.63 -1.73 -12.47
CA GLU A 126 14.53 -2.15 -11.59
C GLU A 126 13.31 -1.27 -11.89
N LEU A 127 12.49 -1.74 -12.82
CA LEU A 127 11.34 -0.99 -13.31
C LEU A 127 10.25 -0.79 -12.27
N HIS A 128 10.07 -1.77 -11.38
CA HIS A 128 9.05 -1.77 -10.34
C HIS A 128 9.65 -2.24 -9.01
N PRO A 129 10.46 -1.40 -8.32
CA PRO A 129 11.00 -1.78 -7.01
C PRO A 129 9.87 -1.98 -6.00
N GLU A 130 9.96 -3.07 -5.23
CA GLU A 130 9.07 -3.29 -4.11
C GLU A 130 9.35 -2.27 -3.01
N VAL A 131 8.30 -1.61 -2.55
CA VAL A 131 8.37 -0.64 -1.44
C VAL A 131 8.41 -1.38 -0.11
N PRO A 132 9.17 -0.90 0.89
CA PRO A 132 9.14 -1.43 2.25
C PRO A 132 7.74 -1.44 2.87
N ILE A 133 7.61 -2.12 4.01
CA ILE A 133 6.36 -2.16 4.78
C ILE A 133 5.91 -0.74 5.12
N MET A 134 4.62 -0.49 4.97
CA MET A 134 3.99 0.79 5.32
C MET A 134 3.21 0.66 6.62
N HIS A 135 3.33 1.63 7.48
CA HIS A 135 2.40 1.87 8.58
C HIS A 135 1.31 2.82 8.10
N VAL A 136 0.08 2.33 8.08
CA VAL A 136 -1.11 3.12 7.71
C VAL A 136 -1.89 3.47 8.95
N THR A 137 -2.13 4.75 9.16
CA THR A 137 -2.94 5.29 10.26
C THR A 137 -4.06 6.15 9.72
N ALA A 138 -5.12 6.31 10.51
CA ALA A 138 -6.16 7.27 10.24
C ALA A 138 -5.97 8.50 11.13
N ILE A 139 -5.92 9.67 10.52
CA ILE A 139 -5.73 10.95 11.19
C ILE A 139 -6.81 11.95 10.77
N ARG A 140 -6.92 13.06 11.47
CA ARG A 140 -7.78 14.17 11.05
C ARG A 140 -7.19 14.83 9.79
N LYS A 141 -8.03 15.17 8.81
CA LYS A 141 -7.60 15.81 7.56
C LYS A 141 -6.76 17.10 7.80
N SER A 142 -7.10 17.86 8.85
CA SER A 142 -6.36 19.08 9.23
C SER A 142 -4.95 18.81 9.79
N GLU A 143 -4.67 17.58 10.22
CA GLU A 143 -3.38 17.18 10.79
C GLU A 143 -2.43 16.61 9.74
N ARG A 144 -2.91 16.40 8.49
CA ARG A 144 -2.10 15.83 7.42
C ARG A 144 -1.01 16.82 7.00
N VAL A 145 0.25 16.42 7.19
CA VAL A 145 1.42 17.17 6.72
C VAL A 145 1.69 16.77 5.27
N THR A 146 1.72 17.75 4.37
CA THR A 146 1.98 17.54 2.94
C THR A 146 3.32 18.13 2.49
N LYS A 147 3.94 18.99 3.30
CA LYS A 147 5.24 19.58 3.00
C LYS A 147 6.32 18.48 3.00
N GLY A 148 7.12 18.43 1.94
CA GLY A 148 8.14 17.39 1.76
C GLY A 148 7.58 16.01 1.42
N MET A 149 6.27 15.91 1.14
CA MET A 149 5.59 14.67 0.77
C MET A 149 5.05 14.74 -0.66
N TYR A 150 5.22 13.66 -1.40
CA TYR A 150 4.51 13.41 -2.64
C TYR A 150 3.26 12.56 -2.34
N ILE A 151 2.10 13.08 -2.73
CA ILE A 151 0.83 12.35 -2.58
C ILE A 151 0.69 11.38 -3.75
N CYS A 152 1.19 10.17 -3.54
CA CYS A 152 1.32 9.15 -4.56
C CYS A 152 0.00 8.39 -4.73
N PRO A 153 -0.59 8.34 -5.94
CA PRO A 153 -1.76 7.51 -6.18
C PRO A 153 -1.38 6.02 -6.15
N VAL A 154 -2.27 5.23 -5.57
CA VAL A 154 -2.14 3.77 -5.48
C VAL A 154 -3.20 3.13 -6.37
N TYR A 155 -2.77 2.22 -7.23
CA TYR A 155 -3.63 1.49 -8.18
C TYR A 155 -3.50 -0.02 -7.99
N THR A 156 -4.54 -0.76 -8.34
CA THR A 156 -4.47 -2.22 -8.32
C THR A 156 -3.50 -2.75 -9.37
N THR A 157 -3.52 -2.17 -10.58
CA THR A 157 -2.70 -2.60 -11.72
C THR A 157 -2.16 -1.41 -12.51
N THR A 158 -1.29 -1.68 -13.48
CA THR A 158 -0.75 -0.69 -14.44
C THR A 158 -1.81 -0.01 -15.32
N MET A 159 -3.04 -0.52 -15.36
CA MET A 159 -4.14 0.13 -16.11
C MET A 159 -4.54 1.48 -15.53
N ARG A 160 -4.21 1.74 -14.25
CA ARG A 160 -4.55 2.99 -13.56
C ARG A 160 -6.06 3.34 -13.67
N GLY A 161 -6.41 4.61 -13.64
CA GLY A 161 -7.80 5.06 -13.79
C GLY A 161 -8.79 4.37 -12.85
N PRO A 162 -9.66 3.46 -13.36
CA PRO A 162 -10.70 2.81 -12.57
C PRO A 162 -10.16 1.87 -11.48
N THR A 163 -8.86 1.56 -11.51
CA THR A 163 -8.21 0.70 -10.49
C THR A 163 -7.62 1.47 -9.31
N TYR A 164 -7.87 2.78 -9.21
CA TYR A 164 -7.46 3.61 -8.08
C TYR A 164 -8.03 3.11 -6.76
N ILE A 165 -7.19 3.07 -5.72
CA ILE A 165 -7.56 2.62 -4.38
C ILE A 165 -7.50 3.79 -3.39
N PHE A 166 -6.33 4.38 -3.18
CA PHE A 166 -6.13 5.49 -2.25
C PHE A 166 -4.86 6.27 -2.63
N SER A 167 -4.50 7.27 -1.85
CA SER A 167 -3.23 7.99 -2.01
C SER A 167 -2.35 7.80 -0.79
N ALA A 168 -1.10 7.40 -1.04
CA ALA A 168 -0.07 7.23 -0.02
C ALA A 168 0.84 8.46 0.05
N ASP A 169 1.33 8.79 1.25
CA ASP A 169 2.29 9.85 1.49
C ASP A 169 3.70 9.29 1.32
N LEU A 170 4.43 9.70 0.29
CA LEU A 170 5.81 9.31 0.06
C LEU A 170 6.74 10.50 0.36
N LYS A 171 7.71 10.28 1.25
CA LYS A 171 8.69 11.31 1.58
C LYS A 171 9.56 11.63 0.37
N MET A 172 9.77 12.90 0.09
CA MET A 172 10.75 13.38 -0.88
C MET A 172 12.10 13.62 -0.18
N GLU A 173 13.17 13.71 -0.96
CA GLU A 173 14.54 13.89 -0.46
C GLU A 173 14.66 15.14 0.42
N SER A 174 13.94 16.21 0.08
CA SER A 174 13.93 17.48 0.81
C SER A 174 12.50 18.04 0.89
N GLU A 175 12.23 18.83 1.91
CA GLU A 175 10.96 19.54 2.06
C GLU A 175 10.69 20.56 0.94
N ASP A 176 11.74 21.05 0.30
CA ASP A 176 11.68 22.02 -0.79
C ASP A 176 11.70 21.34 -2.18
N SER A 177 11.71 19.99 -2.22
CA SER A 177 11.64 19.24 -3.48
C SER A 177 10.32 19.49 -4.21
N ASP A 178 10.38 19.64 -5.53
CA ASP A 178 9.20 19.84 -6.36
C ASP A 178 8.47 18.52 -6.62
N ALA A 179 7.27 18.38 -6.08
CA ALA A 179 6.41 17.22 -6.31
C ALA A 179 6.01 17.06 -7.79
N ASN A 180 6.04 18.13 -8.60
CA ASN A 180 5.75 18.05 -10.03
C ASN A 180 6.71 17.13 -10.79
N LYS A 181 7.96 16.99 -10.31
CA LYS A 181 8.92 16.02 -10.85
C LYS A 181 8.30 14.62 -10.92
N TRP A 182 7.67 14.19 -9.82
CA TRP A 182 7.09 12.86 -9.67
C TRP A 182 5.78 12.70 -10.45
N ILE A 183 4.99 13.77 -10.53
CA ILE A 183 3.77 13.81 -11.37
C ILE A 183 4.15 13.62 -12.84
N LEU A 184 5.15 14.35 -13.33
CA LEU A 184 5.62 14.26 -14.71
C LEU A 184 6.29 12.92 -15.03
N ALA A 185 6.99 12.32 -14.06
CA ALA A 185 7.53 10.97 -14.17
C ALA A 185 6.44 9.88 -14.17
N GLY A 186 5.19 10.24 -13.89
CA GLY A 186 4.09 9.28 -13.74
C GLY A 186 4.22 8.40 -12.50
N CYS A 187 4.86 8.90 -11.44
CA CYS A 187 5.08 8.13 -10.23
C CYS A 187 3.76 7.65 -9.61
N ALA A 188 3.66 6.35 -9.38
CA ALA A 188 2.51 5.68 -8.78
C ALA A 188 2.92 4.43 -8.00
N LEU A 189 2.09 4.01 -7.07
CA LEU A 189 2.20 2.70 -6.42
C LEU A 189 1.23 1.72 -7.06
N LEU A 190 1.70 0.52 -7.33
CA LEU A 190 0.95 -0.58 -7.93
C LEU A 190 0.87 -1.74 -6.94
N MET A 191 -0.30 -2.35 -6.79
CA MET A 191 -0.47 -3.59 -6.05
C MET A 191 -0.05 -4.81 -6.89
N SER A 192 -0.15 -4.70 -8.22
CA SER A 192 0.38 -5.65 -9.18
C SER A 192 1.03 -4.89 -10.34
N PRO A 193 2.31 -5.17 -10.67
CA PRO A 193 3.02 -4.51 -11.75
C PRO A 193 2.69 -5.08 -13.15
N GLU A 194 1.60 -5.82 -13.31
CA GLU A 194 1.14 -6.48 -14.54
C GLU A 194 0.48 -5.53 -15.53
#